data_fedda8d786e582a9c4393c72023c7e4e
#
_entry.id   fedda8d786e582a9c4393c72023c7e4e
#
_cell.length_a   1.000
_cell.length_b   1.000
_cell.length_c   1.000
_cell.angle_alpha   90.00
_cell.angle_beta   90.00
_cell.angle_gamma   90.00
#
_symmetry.space_group_name_H-M   'P 1'
#
loop_
_entity.id
_entity.type
_entity.pdbx_description
1 polymer ?
#
loop_
_entity_poly.entity_id
_entity_poly.type
_entity_poly.pdbx_seq_one_letter_code
_entity_poly.pdbx_strand_id
1 'polypeptide(L)'
;MRSATETSSDELSSGELSSDELWMEEALRCAQRALEAGEVPVGAVVVCAGRVVGQGWNRNLADCDPTAHAEIVALREAARNVGNHRLGGCELFATIEPCAMCAGAAVHARVRRLVYGADDPKAGAVHSILQVVNHPSLNHQMELRGGVLAGRAAEMVQEFFRKRR
;
A
#
# COMPACT_ATOMS: atom_id res chain seq x y z
N MET A 1 23.33 29.30 39.63
CA MET A 1 22.55 28.13 40.08
C MET A 1 21.07 28.39 39.82
N ARG A 2 20.54 27.88 38.76
CA ARG A 2 19.10 27.53 38.63
C ARG A 2 18.97 26.60 37.44
N SER A 3 18.56 25.40 37.76
CA SER A 3 18.24 24.33 36.83
C SER A 3 17.05 24.69 35.94
N ALA A 4 17.23 24.55 34.66
CA ALA A 4 16.13 24.57 33.71
C ALA A 4 15.47 23.19 33.73
N THR A 5 14.21 23.16 34.08
CA THR A 5 13.34 22.01 33.90
C THR A 5 12.85 22.02 32.47
N GLU A 6 13.34 21.09 31.68
CA GLU A 6 12.76 20.76 30.37
C GLU A 6 11.46 20.02 30.62
N THR A 7 10.36 20.65 30.29
CA THR A 7 9.09 19.97 30.12
C THR A 7 8.96 19.63 28.64
N SER A 8 9.24 18.39 28.31
CA SER A 8 8.84 17.82 27.00
C SER A 8 7.34 17.55 27.06
N SER A 9 6.59 18.39 26.38
CA SER A 9 5.18 18.17 26.13
C SER A 9 5.00 17.62 24.72
N ASP A 10 5.24 16.33 24.56
CA ASP A 10 4.71 15.56 23.44
C ASP A 10 3.35 15.01 23.86
N GLU A 11 2.38 15.88 23.98
CA GLU A 11 0.98 15.49 23.93
C GLU A 11 0.58 15.43 22.46
N LEU A 12 0.77 14.24 21.85
CA LEU A 12 0.08 13.91 20.62
C LEU A 12 -1.40 13.90 20.92
N SER A 13 -2.11 14.85 20.37
CA SER A 13 -3.57 14.92 20.51
C SER A 13 -4.16 13.65 19.93
N SER A 14 -4.87 12.93 20.77
CA SER A 14 -5.66 11.75 20.40
C SER A 14 -6.74 12.16 19.41
N GLY A 15 -6.50 11.98 18.10
CA GLY A 15 -7.50 12.24 17.05
C GLY A 15 -6.95 12.59 15.67
N GLU A 16 -5.67 12.99 15.54
CA GLU A 16 -5.10 13.24 14.22
C GLU A 16 -4.43 12.00 13.65
N LEU A 17 -4.85 11.63 12.43
CA LEU A 17 -4.22 10.54 11.67
C LEU A 17 -2.81 10.95 11.24
N SER A 18 -1.86 10.01 11.28
CA SER A 18 -0.54 10.21 10.67
C SER A 18 -0.68 10.34 9.15
N SER A 19 0.34 10.89 8.47
CA SER A 19 0.32 11.02 7.01
C SER A 19 0.17 9.65 6.32
N ASP A 20 0.79 8.60 6.85
CA ASP A 20 0.66 7.25 6.33
C ASP A 20 -0.77 6.71 6.48
N GLU A 21 -1.41 7.01 7.59
CA GLU A 21 -2.81 6.61 7.81
C GLU A 21 -3.75 7.36 6.86
N LEU A 22 -3.50 8.65 6.58
CA LEU A 22 -4.29 9.41 5.61
C LEU A 22 -4.21 8.80 4.21
N TRP A 23 -3.01 8.43 3.74
CA TRP A 23 -2.86 7.77 2.44
C TRP A 23 -3.42 6.35 2.45
N MET A 24 -3.30 5.64 3.57
CA MET A 24 -3.91 4.32 3.70
C MET A 24 -5.44 4.41 3.67
N GLU A 25 -6.05 5.47 4.22
CA GLU A 25 -7.48 5.73 4.07
C GLU A 25 -7.89 5.85 2.59
N GLU A 26 -7.08 6.54 1.78
CA GLU A 26 -7.32 6.62 0.33
C GLU A 26 -7.23 5.23 -0.33
N ALA A 27 -6.26 4.42 0.06
CA ALA A 27 -6.14 3.04 -0.43
C ALA A 27 -7.35 2.19 0.00
N LEU A 28 -7.85 2.36 1.21
CA LEU A 28 -9.07 1.68 1.69
C LEU A 28 -10.32 2.10 0.93
N ARG A 29 -10.42 3.36 0.51
CA ARG A 29 -11.50 3.81 -0.39
C ARG A 29 -11.43 3.11 -1.74
N CYS A 30 -10.22 2.90 -2.28
CA CYS A 30 -10.03 2.08 -3.48
C CYS A 30 -10.46 0.63 -3.24
N ALA A 31 -10.13 0.04 -2.09
CA ALA A 31 -10.58 -1.30 -1.72
C ALA A 31 -12.11 -1.38 -1.68
N GLN A 32 -12.78 -0.35 -1.20
CA GLN A 32 -14.24 -0.28 -1.19
C GLN A 32 -14.82 -0.30 -2.61
N ARG A 33 -14.17 0.36 -3.57
CA ARG A 33 -14.59 0.29 -4.99
C ARG A 33 -14.46 -1.12 -5.55
N ALA A 34 -13.41 -1.84 -5.20
CA ALA A 34 -13.25 -3.25 -5.57
C ALA A 34 -14.42 -4.07 -4.99
N LEU A 35 -14.72 -3.90 -3.71
CA LEU A 35 -15.81 -4.59 -3.04
C LEU A 35 -17.16 -4.37 -3.73
N GLU A 36 -17.48 -3.13 -4.07
CA GLU A 36 -18.71 -2.75 -4.77
C GLU A 36 -18.81 -3.38 -6.16
N ALA A 37 -17.67 -3.61 -6.81
CA ALA A 37 -17.58 -4.28 -8.11
C ALA A 37 -17.53 -5.81 -8.03
N GLY A 38 -17.62 -6.39 -6.84
CA GLY A 38 -17.54 -7.85 -6.63
C GLY A 38 -16.13 -8.42 -6.69
N GLU A 39 -15.12 -7.59 -6.65
CA GLU A 39 -13.71 -7.97 -6.62
C GLU A 39 -13.22 -8.14 -5.17
N VAL A 40 -12.14 -8.88 -4.99
CA VAL A 40 -11.47 -8.93 -3.67
C VAL A 40 -11.09 -7.51 -3.25
N PRO A 41 -11.50 -7.05 -2.05
CA PRO A 41 -11.34 -5.65 -1.66
C PRO A 41 -9.91 -5.31 -1.26
N VAL A 42 -9.08 -5.11 -2.25
CA VAL A 42 -7.71 -4.60 -2.13
C VAL A 42 -7.62 -3.29 -2.90
N GLY A 43 -7.01 -2.31 -2.28
CA GLY A 43 -6.80 -0.99 -2.87
C GLY A 43 -5.36 -0.54 -2.72
N ALA A 44 -4.95 0.36 -3.59
CA ALA A 44 -3.62 0.95 -3.57
C ALA A 44 -3.62 2.37 -4.12
N VAL A 45 -2.72 3.19 -3.60
CA VAL A 45 -2.44 4.52 -4.13
C VAL A 45 -0.94 4.74 -4.25
N VAL A 46 -0.54 5.52 -5.25
CA VAL A 46 0.84 6.01 -5.40
C VAL A 46 0.84 7.50 -5.11
N VAL A 47 1.72 7.91 -4.22
CA VAL A 47 1.85 9.31 -3.77
C VAL A 47 3.22 9.84 -4.18
N CYS A 48 3.23 10.97 -4.84
CA CYS A 48 4.45 11.70 -5.22
C CYS A 48 4.32 13.15 -4.78
N ALA A 49 5.31 13.66 -4.06
CA ALA A 49 5.32 15.06 -3.60
C ALA A 49 4.02 15.48 -2.90
N GLY A 50 3.51 14.63 -2.01
CA GLY A 50 2.32 14.91 -1.22
C GLY A 50 1.00 14.87 -1.99
N ARG A 51 0.97 14.25 -3.18
CA ARG A 51 -0.24 14.11 -4.00
C ARG A 51 -0.40 12.70 -4.51
N VAL A 52 -1.64 12.23 -4.58
CA VAL A 52 -1.97 10.97 -5.23
C VAL A 52 -1.82 11.12 -6.74
N VAL A 53 -0.92 10.34 -7.33
CA VAL A 53 -0.67 10.31 -8.78
C VAL A 53 -1.20 9.05 -9.45
N GLY A 54 -1.56 8.04 -8.67
CA GLY A 54 -2.17 6.82 -9.18
C GLY A 54 -3.05 6.16 -8.12
N GLN A 55 -4.17 5.61 -8.56
CA GLN A 55 -5.10 4.84 -7.73
C GLN A 55 -5.38 3.51 -8.40
N GLY A 56 -5.60 2.49 -7.60
CA GLY A 56 -5.94 1.18 -8.10
C GLY A 56 -6.75 0.36 -7.11
N TRP A 57 -7.55 -0.53 -7.65
CA TRP A 57 -8.24 -1.57 -6.91
C TRP A 57 -8.26 -2.83 -7.79
N ASN A 58 -8.47 -3.97 -7.17
CA ASN A 58 -8.53 -5.23 -7.91
C ASN A 58 -9.59 -5.16 -9.00
N ARG A 59 -9.19 -5.52 -10.21
CA ARG A 59 -10.02 -5.51 -11.41
C ARG A 59 -9.89 -6.79 -12.24
N ASN A 60 -9.48 -7.87 -11.60
CA ASN A 60 -9.24 -9.15 -12.28
C ASN A 60 -10.47 -9.62 -13.06
N LEU A 61 -11.65 -9.55 -12.46
CA LEU A 61 -12.91 -9.94 -13.10
C LEU A 61 -13.34 -8.92 -14.16
N ALA A 62 -13.34 -7.64 -13.79
CA ALA A 62 -13.80 -6.56 -14.67
C ALA A 62 -13.00 -6.46 -15.95
N ASP A 63 -11.67 -6.62 -15.88
CA ASP A 63 -10.76 -6.48 -17.01
C ASP A 63 -10.37 -7.83 -17.64
N CYS A 64 -10.87 -8.95 -17.12
CA CYS A 64 -10.41 -10.29 -17.53
C CYS A 64 -8.88 -10.37 -17.58
N ASP A 65 -8.24 -9.82 -16.55
CA ASP A 65 -6.79 -9.68 -16.46
C ASP A 65 -6.27 -10.29 -15.15
N PRO A 66 -5.51 -11.40 -15.23
CA PRO A 66 -4.98 -12.04 -14.02
C PRO A 66 -3.94 -11.18 -13.29
N THR A 67 -3.41 -10.14 -13.92
CA THR A 67 -2.42 -9.23 -13.33
C THR A 67 -3.02 -7.94 -12.78
N ALA A 68 -4.33 -7.72 -12.93
CA ALA A 68 -4.98 -6.47 -12.53
C ALA A 68 -5.21 -6.38 -11.02
N HIS A 69 -4.16 -6.57 -10.24
CA HIS A 69 -4.14 -6.28 -8.81
C HIS A 69 -4.12 -4.77 -8.57
N ALA A 70 -4.61 -4.34 -7.42
CA ALA A 70 -4.68 -2.93 -7.04
C ALA A 70 -3.35 -2.20 -7.25
N GLU A 71 -2.25 -2.82 -6.83
CA GLU A 71 -0.91 -2.22 -6.92
C GLU A 71 -0.48 -2.04 -8.38
N ILE A 72 -0.75 -3.02 -9.24
CA ILE A 72 -0.42 -2.94 -10.67
C ILE A 72 -1.22 -1.82 -11.32
N VAL A 73 -2.52 -1.74 -11.05
CA VAL A 73 -3.39 -0.68 -11.58
C VAL A 73 -2.90 0.70 -11.14
N ALA A 74 -2.57 0.85 -9.86
CA ALA A 74 -2.07 2.12 -9.30
C ALA A 74 -0.72 2.53 -9.90
N LEU A 75 0.22 1.59 -10.03
CA LEU A 75 1.54 1.86 -10.61
C LEU A 75 1.43 2.27 -12.09
N ARG A 76 0.58 1.62 -12.86
CA ARG A 76 0.33 1.98 -14.28
C ARG A 76 -0.23 3.39 -14.42
N GLU A 77 -1.23 3.72 -13.63
CA GLU A 77 -1.80 5.07 -13.64
C GLU A 77 -0.78 6.12 -13.23
N ALA A 78 -0.04 5.87 -12.16
CA ALA A 78 1.02 6.76 -11.68
C ALA A 78 2.08 7.01 -12.76
N ALA A 79 2.54 5.95 -13.43
CA ALA A 79 3.55 6.06 -14.48
C ALA A 79 3.06 6.91 -15.66
N ARG A 80 1.80 6.75 -16.08
CA ARG A 80 1.20 7.59 -17.12
C ARG A 80 1.12 9.05 -16.69
N ASN A 81 0.66 9.31 -15.47
CA ASN A 81 0.47 10.67 -14.96
C ASN A 81 1.80 11.38 -14.72
N VAL A 82 2.81 10.68 -14.26
CA VAL A 82 4.17 11.22 -14.08
C VAL A 82 4.91 11.32 -15.42
N GLY A 83 4.54 10.51 -16.41
CA GLY A 83 5.19 10.45 -17.72
C GLY A 83 6.53 9.70 -17.67
N ASN A 84 6.71 8.77 -16.74
CA ASN A 84 7.93 8.01 -16.56
C ASN A 84 7.61 6.63 -15.99
N HIS A 85 8.23 5.58 -16.52
CA HIS A 85 8.11 4.23 -15.97
C HIS A 85 8.82 4.05 -14.62
N ARG A 86 9.74 4.93 -14.28
CA ARG A 86 10.40 4.99 -12.98
C ARG A 86 9.71 5.99 -12.08
N LEU A 87 9.30 5.54 -10.93
CA LEU A 87 8.58 6.32 -9.93
C LEU A 87 9.48 6.62 -8.73
N GLY A 88 10.73 6.99 -9.00
CA GLY A 88 11.69 7.41 -7.98
C GLY A 88 11.14 8.60 -7.20
N GLY A 89 11.23 8.57 -5.89
CA GLY A 89 10.64 9.60 -5.02
C GLY A 89 9.15 9.41 -4.72
N CYS A 90 8.48 8.43 -5.36
CA CYS A 90 7.09 8.11 -5.05
C CYS A 90 6.98 7.02 -3.98
N GLU A 91 5.83 6.97 -3.33
CA GLU A 91 5.51 5.98 -2.31
C GLU A 91 4.28 5.19 -2.76
N LEU A 92 4.32 3.87 -2.56
CA LEU A 92 3.18 2.98 -2.82
C LEU A 92 2.53 2.57 -1.50
N PHE A 93 1.23 2.81 -1.40
CA PHE A 93 0.41 2.38 -0.27
C PHE A 93 -0.54 1.28 -0.75
N ALA A 94 -0.54 0.13 -0.12
CA ALA A 94 -1.41 -1.00 -0.43
C ALA A 94 -2.12 -1.49 0.82
N THR A 95 -3.40 -1.80 0.74
CA THR A 95 -4.17 -2.23 1.92
C THR A 95 -3.75 -3.59 2.44
N ILE A 96 -3.25 -4.46 1.56
CA ILE A 96 -2.75 -5.79 1.89
C ILE A 96 -1.29 -5.91 1.42
N GLU A 97 -0.49 -6.67 2.15
CA GLU A 97 0.89 -6.98 1.77
C GLU A 97 0.96 -7.46 0.32
N PRO A 98 1.78 -6.82 -0.53
CA PRO A 98 1.89 -7.19 -1.94
C PRO A 98 2.36 -8.63 -2.16
N CYS A 99 1.77 -9.29 -3.16
CA CYS A 99 2.23 -10.59 -3.63
C CYS A 99 3.54 -10.48 -4.43
N ALA A 100 4.09 -11.61 -4.87
CA ALA A 100 5.36 -11.64 -5.61
C ALA A 100 5.34 -10.78 -6.88
N MET A 101 4.25 -10.81 -7.63
CA MET A 101 4.07 -10.01 -8.84
C MET A 101 4.11 -8.51 -8.53
N CYS A 102 3.32 -8.07 -7.54
CA CYS A 102 3.20 -6.66 -7.19
C CYS A 102 4.46 -6.14 -6.50
N ALA A 103 5.07 -6.94 -5.64
CA ALA A 103 6.36 -6.60 -5.01
C ALA A 103 7.45 -6.43 -6.07
N GLY A 104 7.53 -7.32 -7.05
CA GLY A 104 8.44 -7.20 -8.19
C GLY A 104 8.17 -5.97 -9.03
N ALA A 105 6.90 -5.66 -9.28
CA ALA A 105 6.50 -4.45 -10.00
C ALA A 105 6.95 -3.16 -9.27
N ALA A 106 6.81 -3.12 -7.95
CA ALA A 106 7.28 -1.99 -7.14
C ALA A 106 8.79 -1.81 -7.24
N VAL A 107 9.56 -2.90 -7.27
CA VAL A 107 11.01 -2.88 -7.49
C VAL A 107 11.34 -2.33 -8.88
N HIS A 108 10.66 -2.82 -9.92
CA HIS A 108 10.84 -2.33 -11.29
C HIS A 108 10.49 -0.85 -11.43
N ALA A 109 9.46 -0.40 -10.75
CA ALA A 109 9.05 1.01 -10.74
C ALA A 109 9.98 1.92 -9.94
N ARG A 110 10.88 1.35 -9.14
CA ARG A 110 11.83 2.11 -8.31
C ARG A 110 11.16 3.01 -7.28
N VAL A 111 10.03 2.59 -6.73
CA VAL A 111 9.38 3.37 -5.66
C VAL A 111 10.33 3.51 -4.47
N ARG A 112 10.28 4.68 -3.85
CA ARG A 112 11.14 4.99 -2.70
C ARG A 112 10.70 4.24 -1.45
N ARG A 113 9.40 4.06 -1.28
CA ARG A 113 8.82 3.52 -0.06
C ARG A 113 7.57 2.70 -0.38
N LEU A 114 7.43 1.57 0.32
CA LEU A 114 6.24 0.72 0.28
C LEU A 114 5.63 0.67 1.68
N VAL A 115 4.37 1.07 1.78
CA VAL A 115 3.58 1.02 3.01
C VAL A 115 2.39 0.11 2.77
N TYR A 116 2.14 -0.85 3.65
CA TYR A 116 0.98 -1.73 3.52
C TYR A 116 0.23 -1.88 4.85
N GLY A 117 -1.01 -2.33 4.74
CA GLY A 117 -1.87 -2.57 5.88
C GLY A 117 -1.66 -3.96 6.47
N ALA A 118 -2.53 -4.89 6.14
CA ALA A 118 -2.48 -6.24 6.70
C ALA A 118 -1.46 -7.14 6.00
N ASP A 119 -0.84 -8.02 6.78
CA ASP A 119 -0.03 -9.12 6.26
C ASP A 119 -0.89 -10.07 5.44
N ASP A 120 -0.29 -10.70 4.43
CA ASP A 120 -0.91 -11.78 3.68
C ASP A 120 -0.17 -13.10 3.94
N PRO A 121 -0.67 -13.95 4.85
CA PRO A 121 0.02 -15.19 5.19
C PRO A 121 -0.03 -16.25 4.10
N LYS A 122 -0.77 -16.02 3.02
CA LYS A 122 -0.92 -16.98 1.90
C LYS A 122 -0.08 -16.61 0.68
N ALA A 123 0.13 -15.32 0.42
CA ALA A 123 0.77 -14.86 -0.81
C ALA A 123 1.69 -13.65 -0.62
N GLY A 124 1.85 -13.16 0.59
CA GLY A 124 2.65 -11.97 0.87
C GLY A 124 4.12 -12.16 0.52
N ALA A 125 4.68 -11.19 -0.20
CA ALA A 125 6.04 -11.27 -0.70
C ALA A 125 6.93 -10.11 -0.24
N VAL A 126 6.54 -9.46 0.86
CA VAL A 126 7.39 -8.51 1.57
C VAL A 126 8.10 -9.24 2.72
N HIS A 127 7.36 -9.99 3.54
CA HIS A 127 7.94 -10.79 4.61
C HIS A 127 7.18 -12.08 4.96
N SER A 128 5.89 -12.21 4.60
CA SER A 128 5.06 -13.32 5.09
C SER A 128 5.45 -14.67 4.51
N ILE A 129 5.60 -14.78 3.20
CA ILE A 129 5.95 -16.03 2.49
C ILE A 129 7.29 -15.88 1.77
N LEU A 130 7.45 -14.80 1.03
CA LEU A 130 8.65 -14.48 0.26
C LEU A 130 9.19 -13.12 0.69
N GLN A 131 10.46 -12.90 0.44
CA GLN A 131 11.11 -11.59 0.59
C GLN A 131 11.61 -11.14 -0.77
N VAL A 132 10.70 -10.62 -1.59
CA VAL A 132 11.04 -10.06 -2.91
C VAL A 132 11.57 -8.64 -2.75
N VAL A 133 10.87 -7.82 -1.98
CA VAL A 133 11.30 -6.45 -1.70
C VAL A 133 12.53 -6.48 -0.78
N ASN A 134 13.53 -5.67 -1.12
CA ASN A 134 14.78 -5.56 -0.36
C ASN A 134 15.60 -6.85 -0.28
N HIS A 135 15.44 -7.73 -1.26
CA HIS A 135 16.37 -8.85 -1.39
C HIS A 135 17.80 -8.27 -1.59
N PRO A 136 18.80 -8.79 -0.85
CA PRO A 136 20.16 -8.21 -0.86
C PRO A 136 20.82 -8.12 -2.24
N SER A 137 20.45 -9.01 -3.16
CA SER A 137 21.01 -9.03 -4.52
C SER A 137 20.32 -8.10 -5.51
N LEU A 138 19.22 -7.45 -5.11
CA LEU A 138 18.53 -6.51 -5.99
C LEU A 138 19.20 -5.13 -5.98
N ASN A 139 19.22 -4.49 -7.14
CA ASN A 139 19.81 -3.16 -7.29
C ASN A 139 19.04 -2.05 -6.58
N HIS A 140 17.73 -2.25 -6.40
CA HIS A 140 16.88 -1.26 -5.77
C HIS A 140 16.44 -1.72 -4.39
N GLN A 141 16.61 -0.86 -3.41
CA GLN A 141 16.15 -1.04 -2.05
C GLN A 141 15.13 0.06 -1.74
N MET A 142 14.13 -0.24 -0.92
CA MET A 142 13.11 0.74 -0.55
C MET A 142 12.80 0.69 0.94
N GLU A 143 12.29 1.78 1.48
CA GLU A 143 11.78 1.80 2.85
C GLU A 143 10.49 1.00 2.92
N LEU A 144 10.32 0.27 4.02
CA LEU A 144 9.14 -0.57 4.26
C LEU A 144 8.45 -0.17 5.56
N ARG A 145 7.13 -0.15 5.51
CA ARG A 145 6.30 -0.05 6.71
C ARG A 145 5.04 -0.90 6.54
N GLY A 146 4.83 -1.87 7.42
CA GLY A 146 3.62 -2.67 7.48
C GLY A 146 2.74 -2.30 8.68
N GLY A 147 1.53 -2.81 8.70
CA GLY A 147 0.62 -2.70 9.84
C GLY A 147 -0.18 -1.39 9.91
N VAL A 148 -0.14 -0.55 8.89
CA VAL A 148 -0.88 0.70 8.86
C VAL A 148 -2.36 0.44 8.57
N LEU A 149 -3.23 0.69 9.52
CA LEU A 149 -4.67 0.36 9.49
C LEU A 149 -4.94 -1.11 9.14
N ALA A 150 -4.06 -2.00 9.58
CA ALA A 150 -4.08 -3.43 9.25
C ALA A 150 -5.41 -4.10 9.63
N GLY A 151 -5.98 -3.78 10.77
CA GLY A 151 -7.24 -4.36 11.23
C GLY A 151 -8.39 -4.11 10.28
N ARG A 152 -8.53 -2.90 9.78
CA ARG A 152 -9.57 -2.53 8.81
C ARG A 152 -9.37 -3.22 7.46
N ALA A 153 -8.13 -3.26 6.98
CA ALA A 153 -7.79 -3.93 5.73
C ALA A 153 -8.09 -5.44 5.79
N ALA A 154 -7.65 -6.08 6.86
CA ALA A 154 -7.91 -7.51 7.08
C ALA A 154 -9.40 -7.82 7.19
N GLU A 155 -10.15 -7.01 7.92
CA GLU A 155 -11.59 -7.19 8.11
C GLU A 155 -12.37 -7.14 6.79
N MET A 156 -12.04 -6.21 5.90
CA MET A 156 -12.69 -6.11 4.59
C MET A 156 -12.50 -7.40 3.77
N VAL A 157 -11.30 -7.93 3.73
CA VAL A 157 -10.99 -9.17 2.98
C VAL A 157 -11.65 -10.38 3.63
N GLN A 158 -11.58 -10.50 4.94
CA GLN A 158 -12.20 -11.60 5.68
C GLN A 158 -13.72 -11.63 5.50
N GLU A 159 -14.37 -10.49 5.58
CA GLU A 159 -15.81 -10.37 5.39
C GLU A 159 -16.22 -10.72 3.95
N PHE A 160 -15.45 -10.28 2.96
CA PHE A 160 -15.67 -10.63 1.56
C PHE A 160 -15.70 -12.14 1.35
N PHE A 161 -14.69 -12.86 1.85
CA PHE A 161 -14.63 -14.31 1.70
C PHE A 161 -15.65 -15.04 2.55
N ARG A 162 -15.98 -14.54 3.72
CA ARG A 162 -17.02 -15.13 4.57
C ARG A 162 -18.39 -15.12 3.88
N LYS A 163 -18.74 -14.06 3.20
CA LYS A 163 -20.02 -13.93 2.48
C LYS A 163 -20.12 -14.80 1.23
N ARG A 164 -18.99 -15.35 0.74
CA ARG A 164 -18.91 -16.17 -0.49
C ARG A 164 -18.79 -17.66 -0.21
N ARG A 165 -18.83 -18.07 1.03
CA ARG A 165 -18.84 -19.49 1.41
C ARG A 165 -20.25 -20.08 1.39
#